data_7654adb061d9ec04187bb220f0257eb0
#
_entry.id   7654adb061d9ec04187bb220f0257eb0
#
_cell.length_a   1.000
_cell.length_b   1.000
_cell.length_c   1.000
_cell.angle_alpha   90.00
_cell.angle_beta   90.00
_cell.angle_gamma   90.00
#
_symmetry.space_group_name_H-M   'P 1'
#
loop_
_entity.id
_entity.type
_entity.pdbx_description
1 polymer ?
#
loop_
_entity_poly.entity_id
_entity_poly.type
_entity_poly.pdbx_seq_one_letter_code
_entity_poly.pdbx_strand_id
1 'polypeptide(L)'
;MGELGSGEVIRHVSANVGLISGGTRPNMVPDYCEATVDVRLPIGVDHQEIVDMLDSIIAECGVEGITYDLHWKSEGNYTDEDAVIVQTVKKNAEAVWGLEVIPAYQWASSDARAYRAQGIPTIQYGPANTEGIHSYNENVDIEDVVNAGQIYVLSLCDMLGVE
;
A
#
# COMPACT_ATOMS: atom_id res chain seq x y z
N MET A 1 -18.83 3.94 12.34
CA MET A 1 -17.55 3.48 11.80
C MET A 1 -16.94 4.67 11.12
N GLY A 2 -16.47 5.55 11.95
CA GLY A 2 -15.95 6.80 11.51
C GLY A 2 -14.45 6.71 11.50
N GLU A 3 -13.83 7.47 10.71
CA GLU A 3 -12.51 8.06 10.89
C GLU A 3 -11.25 7.17 10.81
N LEU A 4 -11.34 5.88 10.71
CA LEU A 4 -10.22 5.04 10.29
C LEU A 4 -10.28 4.81 8.78
N GLY A 5 -10.63 5.85 8.03
CA GLY A 5 -10.34 5.87 6.62
C GLY A 5 -8.85 5.61 6.47
N SER A 6 -8.48 4.82 5.50
CA SER A 6 -7.12 4.48 5.09
C SER A 6 -6.11 5.64 5.13
N GLY A 7 -6.57 6.88 5.24
CA GLY A 7 -5.75 8.08 5.39
C GLY A 7 -4.93 8.15 6.69
N GLU A 8 -5.32 7.51 7.77
CA GLU A 8 -4.53 7.54 9.02
C GLU A 8 -3.30 6.62 8.93
N VAL A 9 -3.44 5.46 8.31
CA VAL A 9 -2.35 4.49 8.18
C VAL A 9 -1.24 4.98 7.25
N ILE A 10 -1.55 5.92 6.35
CA ILE A 10 -0.61 6.43 5.33
C ILE A 10 -0.15 7.86 5.64
N ARG A 11 -0.51 8.42 6.78
CA ARG A 11 -0.11 9.80 7.16
C ARG A 11 1.28 9.92 7.76
N HIS A 12 1.83 8.82 8.23
CA HIS A 12 3.11 8.82 8.94
C HIS A 12 4.07 7.81 8.33
N VAL A 13 5.33 8.21 8.23
CA VAL A 13 6.41 7.26 7.93
C VAL A 13 6.43 6.19 9.03
N SER A 14 6.46 4.95 8.63
CA SER A 14 6.63 3.83 9.56
C SER A 14 7.81 2.96 9.15
N ALA A 15 8.52 2.43 10.15
CA ALA A 15 9.64 1.53 9.94
C ALA A 15 9.44 0.26 10.78
N ASN A 16 9.70 -0.88 10.16
CA ASN A 16 9.63 -2.19 10.81
C ASN A 16 10.95 -2.94 10.59
N VAL A 17 11.63 -3.29 11.66
CA VAL A 17 12.78 -4.20 11.62
C VAL A 17 12.24 -5.62 11.53
N GLY A 18 12.13 -6.14 10.32
CA GLY A 18 11.53 -7.45 10.05
C GLY A 18 12.48 -8.63 10.30
N LEU A 19 13.77 -8.42 10.07
CA LEU A 19 14.80 -9.43 10.27
C LEU A 19 16.00 -8.82 10.96
N ILE A 20 16.65 -9.62 11.81
CA ILE A 20 17.94 -9.30 12.39
C ILE A 20 18.74 -10.58 12.53
N SER A 21 20.01 -10.55 12.16
CA SER A 21 20.91 -11.68 12.30
C SER A 21 22.34 -11.22 12.62
N GLY A 22 23.11 -12.04 13.32
CA GLY A 22 24.49 -11.73 13.67
C GLY A 22 25.11 -12.78 14.57
N GLY A 23 26.45 -12.70 14.68
CA GLY A 23 27.24 -13.65 15.48
C GLY A 23 27.32 -15.05 14.85
N THR A 24 28.25 -15.87 15.37
CA THR A 24 28.51 -17.22 14.87
C THR A 24 28.42 -18.30 15.94
N ARG A 25 28.74 -17.96 17.18
CA ARG A 25 28.72 -18.89 18.33
C ARG A 25 28.38 -18.14 19.62
N PRO A 26 27.72 -18.79 20.59
CA PRO A 26 27.27 -18.12 21.82
C PRO A 26 28.42 -17.70 22.76
N ASN A 27 29.62 -18.20 22.56
CA ASN A 27 30.83 -17.88 23.36
C ASN A 27 31.81 -16.93 22.64
N MET A 28 31.38 -16.32 21.51
CA MET A 28 32.16 -15.34 20.76
C MET A 28 31.44 -14.01 20.73
N VAL A 29 32.20 -12.94 20.86
CA VAL A 29 31.66 -11.59 20.66
C VAL A 29 31.34 -11.43 19.17
N PRO A 30 30.12 -11.05 18.80
CA PRO A 30 29.74 -10.84 17.40
C PRO A 30 30.57 -9.72 16.77
N ASP A 31 31.11 -10.00 15.61
CA ASP A 31 31.83 -9.04 14.75
C ASP A 31 30.99 -8.49 13.60
N TYR A 32 29.79 -9.06 13.45
CA TYR A 32 28.84 -8.70 12.40
C TYR A 32 27.39 -8.80 12.89
N CYS A 33 26.57 -7.83 12.46
CA CYS A 33 25.14 -7.84 12.64
C CYS A 33 24.47 -7.18 11.44
N GLU A 34 23.40 -7.79 10.95
CA GLU A 34 22.60 -7.30 9.82
C GLU A 34 21.15 -7.21 10.24
N ALA A 35 20.47 -6.18 9.79
CA ALA A 35 19.03 -6.03 9.96
C ALA A 35 18.37 -5.66 8.60
N THR A 36 17.21 -6.23 8.34
CA THR A 36 16.36 -5.82 7.21
C THR A 36 15.19 -5.00 7.73
N VAL A 37 15.06 -3.79 7.20
CA VAL A 37 14.05 -2.82 7.62
C VAL A 37 13.11 -2.53 6.45
N ASP A 38 11.80 -2.66 6.68
CA ASP A 38 10.75 -2.21 5.77
C ASP A 38 10.30 -0.81 6.19
N VAL A 39 10.41 0.16 5.30
CA VAL A 39 9.97 1.55 5.54
C VAL A 39 8.80 1.86 4.63
N ARG A 40 7.69 2.30 5.23
CA ARG A 40 6.49 2.73 4.51
C ARG A 40 6.41 4.24 4.51
N LEU A 41 6.21 4.79 3.32
CA LEU A 41 6.18 6.24 3.10
C LEU A 41 4.76 6.69 2.76
N PRO A 42 4.28 7.78 3.38
CA PRO A 42 3.09 8.48 2.94
C PRO A 42 3.25 9.01 1.51
N ILE A 43 2.13 9.24 0.84
CA ILE A 43 2.11 9.93 -0.44
C ILE A 43 2.70 11.33 -0.25
N GLY A 44 3.64 11.71 -1.14
CA GLY A 44 4.29 13.02 -1.13
C GLY A 44 5.55 13.11 -0.26
N VAL A 45 5.94 12.03 0.42
CA VAL A 45 7.25 11.93 1.09
C VAL A 45 8.25 11.31 0.12
N ASP A 46 9.33 12.02 -0.15
CA ASP A 46 10.41 11.51 -0.98
C ASP A 46 11.23 10.48 -0.19
N HIS A 47 11.53 9.36 -0.83
CA HIS A 47 12.43 8.36 -0.25
C HIS A 47 13.82 8.93 0.08
N GLN A 48 14.27 9.97 -0.63
CA GLN A 48 15.55 10.62 -0.38
C GLN A 48 15.59 11.28 1.01
N GLU A 49 14.49 11.84 1.48
CA GLU A 49 14.40 12.39 2.85
C GLU A 49 14.71 11.33 3.92
N ILE A 50 14.26 10.09 3.67
CA ILE A 50 14.53 8.97 4.60
C ILE A 50 15.98 8.52 4.52
N VAL A 51 16.56 8.50 3.32
CA VAL A 51 17.99 8.20 3.13
C VAL A 51 18.85 9.23 3.85
N ASP A 52 18.57 10.51 3.66
CA ASP A 52 19.30 11.61 4.30
C ASP A 52 19.18 11.56 5.83
N MET A 53 18.00 11.20 6.34
CA MET A 53 17.78 10.99 7.77
C MET A 53 18.59 9.79 8.30
N LEU A 54 18.61 8.69 7.56
CA LEU A 54 19.39 7.50 7.92
C LEU A 54 20.88 7.81 7.96
N ASP A 55 21.40 8.50 6.96
CA ASP A 55 22.79 8.95 6.91
C ASP A 55 23.15 9.83 8.12
N SER A 56 22.25 10.73 8.50
CA SER A 56 22.42 11.57 9.69
C SER A 56 22.48 10.74 10.98
N ILE A 57 21.58 9.78 11.13
CA ILE A 57 21.54 8.87 12.28
C ILE A 57 22.84 8.05 12.38
N ILE A 58 23.29 7.49 11.25
CA ILE A 58 24.55 6.72 11.19
C ILE A 58 25.74 7.59 11.59
N ALA A 59 25.80 8.82 11.09
CA ALA A 59 26.86 9.77 11.47
C ALA A 59 26.82 10.13 12.96
N GLU A 60 25.65 10.34 13.55
CA GLU A 60 25.46 10.62 14.97
C GLU A 60 25.82 9.43 15.87
N CYS A 61 25.67 8.20 15.41
CA CYS A 61 26.07 7.01 16.17
C CYS A 61 27.57 6.96 16.47
N GLY A 62 28.39 7.59 15.63
CA GLY A 62 29.87 7.63 15.85
C GLY A 62 30.54 6.25 15.79
N VAL A 63 29.89 5.26 15.16
CA VAL A 63 30.40 3.90 15.00
C VAL A 63 30.85 3.71 13.56
N GLU A 64 32.10 3.33 13.36
CA GLU A 64 32.62 3.00 12.04
C GLU A 64 32.09 1.66 11.53
N GLY A 65 31.92 1.54 10.21
CA GLY A 65 31.56 0.28 9.54
C GLY A 65 30.05 0.02 9.45
N ILE A 66 29.21 0.98 9.83
CA ILE A 66 27.76 0.89 9.52
C ILE A 66 27.56 1.24 8.05
N THR A 67 26.98 0.31 7.31
CA THR A 67 26.63 0.49 5.89
C THR A 67 25.20 -0.01 5.67
N TYR A 68 24.58 0.44 4.59
CA TYR A 68 23.27 -0.08 4.18
C TYR A 68 23.15 -0.17 2.66
N ASP A 69 22.27 -1.03 2.21
CA ASP A 69 21.89 -1.19 0.82
C ASP A 69 20.38 -0.99 0.67
N LEU A 70 19.97 -0.26 -0.37
CA LEU A 70 18.56 -0.10 -0.72
C LEU A 70 18.14 -1.21 -1.67
N HIS A 71 17.57 -2.28 -1.14
CA HIS A 71 17.15 -3.44 -1.94
C HIS A 71 16.00 -3.13 -2.89
N TRP A 72 15.08 -2.29 -2.49
CA TRP A 72 13.92 -1.94 -3.28
C TRP A 72 13.34 -0.59 -2.85
N LYS A 73 12.98 0.22 -3.82
CA LYS A 73 12.29 1.48 -3.60
C LYS A 73 11.13 1.63 -4.58
N SER A 74 10.06 2.24 -4.11
CA SER A 74 8.90 2.58 -4.93
C SER A 74 8.29 3.85 -4.39
N GLU A 75 8.07 4.79 -5.27
CA GLU A 75 7.34 6.01 -4.93
C GLU A 75 5.83 5.71 -4.82
N GLY A 76 5.21 6.30 -3.80
CA GLY A 76 3.75 6.26 -3.65
C GLY A 76 3.10 7.03 -4.79
N ASN A 77 2.10 6.43 -5.41
CA ASN A 77 1.28 7.10 -6.41
C ASN A 77 -0.20 6.75 -6.22
N TYR A 78 -1.06 7.60 -6.72
CA TYR A 78 -2.50 7.44 -6.63
C TYR A 78 -3.18 7.85 -7.93
N THR A 79 -4.44 7.50 -8.08
CA THR A 79 -5.33 8.02 -9.11
C THR A 79 -6.19 9.10 -8.47
N ASP A 80 -6.27 10.25 -9.12
CA ASP A 80 -7.09 11.37 -8.67
C ASP A 80 -8.55 10.95 -8.50
N GLU A 81 -9.21 11.42 -7.44
CA GLU A 81 -10.60 11.07 -7.19
C GLU A 81 -11.55 11.52 -8.29
N ASP A 82 -11.21 12.62 -9.00
CA ASP A 82 -11.98 13.14 -10.14
C ASP A 82 -11.75 12.35 -11.43
N ALA A 83 -10.83 11.38 -11.45
CA ALA A 83 -10.58 10.56 -12.63
C ALA A 83 -11.83 9.76 -13.03
N VAL A 84 -12.07 9.67 -14.35
CA VAL A 84 -13.25 9.00 -14.91
C VAL A 84 -13.44 7.59 -14.34
N ILE A 85 -12.36 6.80 -14.21
CA ILE A 85 -12.43 5.44 -13.67
C ILE A 85 -12.92 5.43 -12.22
N VAL A 86 -12.47 6.39 -11.38
CA VAL A 86 -12.88 6.50 -9.98
C VAL A 86 -14.36 6.84 -9.89
N GLN A 87 -14.79 7.88 -10.62
CA GLN A 87 -16.18 8.34 -10.60
C GLN A 87 -17.15 7.32 -11.18
N THR A 88 -16.75 6.61 -12.25
CA THR A 88 -17.58 5.55 -12.85
C THR A 88 -17.78 4.39 -11.88
N VAL A 89 -16.72 3.88 -11.29
CA VAL A 89 -16.82 2.77 -10.34
C VAL A 89 -17.55 3.17 -9.07
N LYS A 90 -17.30 4.38 -8.54
CA LYS A 90 -18.02 4.92 -7.40
C LYS A 90 -19.54 4.96 -7.66
N LYS A 91 -19.97 5.60 -8.75
CA LYS A 91 -21.37 5.69 -9.15
C LYS A 91 -22.06 4.31 -9.20
N ASN A 92 -21.40 3.35 -9.83
CA ASN A 92 -21.97 2.01 -9.99
C ASN A 92 -21.96 1.22 -8.68
N ALA A 93 -20.93 1.40 -7.85
CA ALA A 93 -20.88 0.82 -6.51
C ALA A 93 -21.99 1.38 -5.61
N GLU A 94 -22.22 2.69 -5.62
CA GLU A 94 -23.33 3.32 -4.89
C GLU A 94 -24.70 2.79 -5.36
N ALA A 95 -24.86 2.59 -6.67
CA ALA A 95 -26.10 2.05 -7.22
C ALA A 95 -26.38 0.59 -6.81
N VAL A 96 -25.35 -0.24 -6.76
CA VAL A 96 -25.48 -1.66 -6.39
C VAL A 96 -25.59 -1.85 -4.89
N TRP A 97 -24.79 -1.16 -4.10
CA TRP A 97 -24.79 -1.28 -2.64
C TRP A 97 -25.89 -0.49 -1.94
N GLY A 98 -26.45 0.53 -2.61
CA GLY A 98 -27.46 1.43 -2.03
C GLY A 98 -26.95 2.30 -0.88
N LEU A 99 -25.64 2.56 -0.86
CA LEU A 99 -24.98 3.39 0.17
C LEU A 99 -23.89 4.26 -0.45
N GLU A 100 -23.50 5.32 0.28
CA GLU A 100 -22.41 6.20 -0.16
C GLU A 100 -21.08 5.44 -0.17
N VAL A 101 -20.33 5.59 -1.27
CA VAL A 101 -19.00 4.99 -1.45
C VAL A 101 -17.94 6.08 -1.45
N ILE A 102 -16.96 5.93 -0.58
CA ILE A 102 -15.86 6.87 -0.43
C ILE A 102 -14.58 6.23 -1.00
N PRO A 103 -13.98 6.82 -2.06
CA PRO A 103 -12.67 6.41 -2.52
C PRO A 103 -11.63 6.58 -1.41
N ALA A 104 -10.75 5.60 -1.29
CA ALA A 104 -9.76 5.61 -0.23
C ALA A 104 -8.38 5.18 -0.74
N TYR A 105 -7.34 5.74 -0.17
CA TYR A 105 -5.98 5.27 -0.44
C TYR A 105 -5.77 3.90 0.20
N GLN A 106 -5.17 3.01 -0.58
CA GLN A 106 -4.84 1.67 -0.10
C GLN A 106 -3.40 1.64 0.44
N TRP A 107 -3.26 1.10 1.63
CA TRP A 107 -1.95 0.92 2.28
C TRP A 107 -1.15 -0.25 1.71
N ALA A 108 -1.82 -1.21 1.08
CA ALA A 108 -1.19 -2.39 0.51
C ALA A 108 -0.58 -2.07 -0.86
N SER A 109 0.57 -2.68 -1.12
CA SER A 109 1.20 -2.62 -2.43
C SER A 109 0.42 -3.45 -3.45
N SER A 110 0.28 -2.93 -4.68
CA SER A 110 -0.34 -3.66 -5.78
C SER A 110 0.28 -3.28 -7.12
N ASP A 111 0.01 -4.08 -8.15
CA ASP A 111 0.46 -3.82 -9.53
C ASP A 111 -0.16 -2.57 -10.14
N ALA A 112 -1.26 -2.06 -9.58
CA ALA A 112 -1.89 -0.81 -9.97
C ALA A 112 -0.90 0.37 -9.98
N ARG A 113 0.10 0.35 -9.09
CA ARG A 113 1.17 1.36 -9.05
C ARG A 113 1.97 1.42 -10.35
N ALA A 114 2.22 0.27 -11.00
CA ALA A 114 2.99 0.21 -12.23
C ALA A 114 2.23 0.86 -13.39
N TYR A 115 0.93 0.66 -13.47
CA TYR A 115 0.08 1.33 -14.45
C TYR A 115 0.00 2.82 -14.20
N ARG A 116 -0.20 3.25 -12.95
CA ARG A 116 -0.20 4.68 -12.59
C ARG A 116 1.12 5.37 -12.89
N ALA A 117 2.25 4.71 -12.67
CA ALA A 117 3.57 5.22 -13.03
C ALA A 117 3.74 5.46 -14.55
N GLN A 118 2.94 4.79 -15.38
CA GLN A 118 2.85 5.02 -16.83
C GLN A 118 1.77 6.05 -17.22
N GLY A 119 1.18 6.74 -16.26
CA GLY A 119 0.13 7.72 -16.51
C GLY A 119 -1.25 7.10 -16.79
N ILE A 120 -1.44 5.80 -16.52
CA ILE A 120 -2.72 5.12 -16.71
C ILE A 120 -3.51 5.20 -15.39
N PRO A 121 -4.63 5.95 -15.33
CA PRO A 121 -5.47 5.99 -14.15
C PRO A 121 -5.97 4.60 -13.79
N THR A 122 -5.62 4.14 -12.58
CA THR A 122 -5.91 2.77 -12.15
C THR A 122 -6.34 2.77 -10.69
N ILE A 123 -7.42 2.05 -10.40
CA ILE A 123 -7.94 1.83 -9.05
C ILE A 123 -7.91 0.35 -8.70
N GLN A 124 -8.02 0.07 -7.44
CA GLN A 124 -8.32 -1.26 -6.92
C GLN A 124 -9.77 -1.27 -6.47
N TYR A 125 -10.51 -2.25 -6.93
CA TYR A 125 -11.87 -2.51 -6.50
C TYR A 125 -12.12 -4.01 -6.52
N GLY A 126 -12.79 -4.52 -5.51
CA GLY A 126 -13.17 -5.92 -5.42
C GLY A 126 -13.75 -6.28 -4.07
N PRO A 127 -14.37 -7.47 -3.96
CA PRO A 127 -14.88 -7.96 -2.70
C PRO A 127 -13.71 -8.29 -1.77
N ALA A 128 -13.76 -7.86 -0.52
CA ALA A 128 -12.69 -8.14 0.43
C ALA A 128 -13.22 -8.17 1.87
N ASN A 129 -12.87 -9.21 2.58
CA ASN A 129 -12.88 -9.21 4.03
C ASN A 129 -11.50 -8.76 4.53
N THR A 130 -11.36 -7.47 4.83
CA THR A 130 -10.07 -6.88 5.20
C THR A 130 -9.52 -7.38 6.54
N GLU A 131 -10.36 -7.91 7.42
CA GLU A 131 -9.94 -8.47 8.71
C GLU A 131 -9.25 -9.84 8.54
N GLY A 132 -9.60 -10.55 7.45
CA GLY A 132 -9.09 -11.90 7.17
C GLY A 132 -7.93 -11.97 6.19
N ILE A 133 -7.44 -10.84 5.65
CA ILE A 133 -6.37 -10.84 4.63
C ILE A 133 -5.11 -11.52 5.16
N HIS A 134 -4.59 -12.48 4.38
CA HIS A 134 -3.40 -13.28 4.69
C HIS A 134 -3.51 -14.13 5.96
N SER A 135 -4.73 -14.44 6.43
CA SER A 135 -4.96 -15.28 7.57
C SER A 135 -5.43 -16.69 7.20
N TYR A 136 -5.41 -17.60 8.19
CA TYR A 136 -6.11 -18.87 8.06
C TYR A 136 -7.61 -18.63 7.90
N ASN A 137 -8.26 -19.37 7.00
CA ASN A 137 -9.68 -19.25 6.67
C ASN A 137 -10.04 -17.87 6.05
N GLU A 138 -9.12 -17.27 5.31
CA GLU A 138 -9.44 -16.12 4.49
C GLU A 138 -10.69 -16.40 3.65
N ASN A 139 -11.65 -15.52 3.70
CA ASN A 139 -12.96 -15.71 3.08
C ASN A 139 -13.54 -14.40 2.57
N VAL A 140 -14.53 -14.52 1.72
CA VAL A 140 -15.31 -13.39 1.21
C VAL A 140 -16.76 -13.84 1.08
N ASP A 141 -17.71 -12.93 1.28
CA ASP A 141 -19.12 -13.25 1.10
C ASP A 141 -19.47 -13.42 -0.37
N ILE A 142 -20.29 -14.42 -0.68
CA ILE A 142 -20.73 -14.72 -2.05
C ILE A 142 -21.49 -13.54 -2.64
N GLU A 143 -22.29 -12.85 -1.84
CA GLU A 143 -23.03 -11.66 -2.26
C GLU A 143 -22.09 -10.54 -2.68
N ASP A 144 -20.99 -10.34 -1.96
CA ASP A 144 -19.96 -9.33 -2.28
C ASP A 144 -19.29 -9.65 -3.64
N VAL A 145 -19.03 -10.93 -3.93
CA VAL A 145 -18.49 -11.36 -5.24
C VAL A 145 -19.48 -11.06 -6.36
N VAL A 146 -20.76 -11.34 -6.16
CA VAL A 146 -21.81 -11.08 -7.15
C VAL A 146 -21.96 -9.57 -7.37
N ASN A 147 -22.02 -8.79 -6.31
CA ASN A 147 -22.12 -7.33 -6.38
C ASN A 147 -20.91 -6.70 -7.08
N ALA A 148 -19.71 -7.17 -6.77
CA ALA A 148 -18.50 -6.71 -7.45
C ALA A 148 -18.55 -7.04 -8.96
N GLY A 149 -19.03 -8.22 -9.32
CA GLY A 149 -19.23 -8.61 -10.72
C GLY A 149 -20.20 -7.69 -11.46
N GLN A 150 -21.33 -7.32 -10.83
CA GLN A 150 -22.28 -6.36 -11.38
C GLN A 150 -21.65 -4.98 -11.58
N ILE A 151 -20.91 -4.50 -10.60
CA ILE A 151 -20.22 -3.20 -10.66
C ILE A 151 -19.18 -3.18 -11.78
N TYR A 152 -18.43 -4.25 -11.98
CA TYR A 152 -17.51 -4.37 -13.12
C TYR A 152 -18.21 -4.27 -14.46
N VAL A 153 -19.32 -5.01 -14.65
CA VAL A 153 -20.08 -4.99 -15.90
C VAL A 153 -20.64 -3.58 -16.17
N LEU A 154 -21.30 -2.98 -15.18
CA LEU A 154 -21.86 -1.63 -15.31
C LEU A 154 -20.77 -0.60 -15.63
N SER A 155 -19.63 -0.68 -14.93
CA SER A 155 -18.52 0.25 -15.16
C SER A 155 -17.89 0.09 -16.53
N LEU A 156 -17.79 -1.14 -17.05
CA LEU A 156 -17.33 -1.39 -18.41
C LEU A 156 -18.30 -0.85 -19.46
N CYS A 157 -19.61 -1.06 -19.26
CA CYS A 157 -20.63 -0.50 -20.15
C CYS A 157 -20.57 1.02 -20.20
N ASP A 158 -20.51 1.67 -19.03
CA ASP A 158 -20.39 3.13 -18.93
C ASP A 158 -19.13 3.66 -19.65
N MET A 159 -17.99 3.01 -19.45
CA MET A 159 -16.72 3.45 -20.04
C MET A 159 -16.62 3.19 -21.53
N LEU A 160 -17.27 2.14 -22.03
CA LEU A 160 -17.30 1.79 -23.46
C LEU A 160 -18.47 2.45 -24.21
N GLY A 161 -19.39 3.12 -23.52
CA GLY A 161 -20.58 3.71 -24.12
C GLY A 161 -21.54 2.67 -24.67
N VAL A 162 -21.63 1.50 -24.03
CA VAL A 162 -22.54 0.42 -24.42
C VAL A 162 -23.75 0.43 -23.49
N GLU A 163 -24.97 0.45 -24.06
CA GLU A 163 -26.24 0.35 -23.35
C GLU A 163 -26.64 -1.11 -23.09
#